data_9903b2ea36a507a3efa1bf51ef3df1cc
#
_entry.id   9903b2ea36a507a3efa1bf51ef3df1cc
#
_cell.length_a   1.000
_cell.length_b   1.000
_cell.length_c   1.000
_cell.angle_alpha   90.00
_cell.angle_beta   90.00
_cell.angle_gamma   90.00
#
_symmetry.space_group_name_H-M   'P 1'
#
loop_
_entity.id
_entity.type
_entity.pdbx_description
1 polymer ?
#
loop_
_entity_poly.entity_id
_entity_poly.type
_entity_poly.pdbx_seq_one_letter_code
_entity_poly.pdbx_strand_id
1 'polypeptide(L)'
;MIERVKRVVRRHWPRLRLRTILLLTFVFVAALPGFGALFLRVYENSLVRQTEAELVAQSAALAAAAAVEWPGGSTRTLPQQLVPEPQSIDLRMTRVLPERPAARPSAGPEDPRVLAWGEHLRPALQLTSRTTLASILLLDAQGRILIGSQPRASYADLPEVRLALDGQPATTLRRNGAYRQHYALEWLSRASDLRIHHTRPIVANGRVIGVLLLSRSPRVLVAGIYEDRGKIALGVVLIFATLVALSGLLSRGIVRPVEALGAATRAVASGGGSVPPPPTTAAIEIQALYRDFGLMAAAIDRRSRYLRDFAHAVSHEFKTPLAGIGGAVELLQDHPDMGTADRERFLDNIGADAARLNQLVSRLLDLARADMTEMVEGVATDVAEVMCRVVDAFCGADLD
;
A
#
# COMPACT_ATOMS: atom_id res chain seq x y z
N MET A 1 20.02 -20.39 12.76
CA MET A 1 19.28 -19.14 13.00
C MET A 1 18.04 -19.01 12.13
N ILE A 2 18.11 -19.26 10.84
CA ILE A 2 16.99 -19.15 9.86
C ILE A 2 15.82 -20.09 10.17
N GLU A 3 16.07 -21.32 10.62
CA GLU A 3 15.03 -22.30 10.96
C GLU A 3 14.22 -21.91 12.23
N ARG A 4 14.88 -21.30 13.23
CA ARG A 4 14.18 -20.78 14.43
C ARG A 4 13.24 -19.63 14.08
N VAL A 5 13.69 -18.72 13.19
CA VAL A 5 12.85 -17.60 12.70
C VAL A 5 11.66 -18.13 11.89
N LYS A 6 11.85 -19.12 11.03
CA LYS A 6 10.75 -19.77 10.28
C LYS A 6 9.71 -20.40 11.20
N ARG A 7 10.14 -21.02 12.29
CA ARG A 7 9.26 -21.68 13.27
C ARG A 7 8.43 -20.66 14.07
N VAL A 8 9.06 -19.56 14.51
CA VAL A 8 8.38 -18.46 15.21
C VAL A 8 7.37 -17.77 14.29
N VAL A 9 7.75 -17.49 13.04
CA VAL A 9 6.85 -16.90 12.04
C VAL A 9 5.65 -17.82 11.76
N ARG A 10 5.85 -19.15 11.64
CA ARG A 10 4.74 -20.09 11.46
C ARG A 10 3.79 -20.13 12.65
N ARG A 11 4.30 -20.02 13.88
CA ARG A 11 3.48 -20.11 15.09
C ARG A 11 2.62 -18.85 15.32
N HIS A 12 3.10 -17.68 14.86
CA HIS A 12 2.41 -16.40 15.03
C HIS A 12 1.81 -15.89 13.72
N TRP A 13 1.69 -16.77 12.70
CA TRP A 13 1.13 -16.35 11.41
C TRP A 13 -0.37 -16.03 11.56
N PRO A 14 -0.79 -14.80 11.25
CA PRO A 14 -2.20 -14.42 11.39
C PRO A 14 -3.05 -15.19 10.37
N ARG A 15 -4.17 -15.75 10.83
CA ARG A 15 -5.17 -16.35 9.95
C ARG A 15 -5.97 -15.25 9.27
N LEU A 16 -5.47 -14.75 8.16
CA LEU A 16 -6.10 -13.67 7.42
C LEU A 16 -6.96 -14.22 6.28
N ARG A 17 -8.08 -13.53 6.02
CA ARG A 17 -8.89 -13.76 4.82
C ARG A 17 -8.18 -13.18 3.60
N LEU A 18 -8.38 -13.78 2.44
CA LEU A 18 -7.84 -13.31 1.17
C LEU A 18 -8.20 -11.84 0.92
N ARG A 19 -9.45 -11.48 1.15
CA ARG A 19 -9.95 -10.10 1.03
C ARG A 19 -9.16 -9.13 1.92
N THR A 20 -8.85 -9.51 3.15
CA THR A 20 -8.10 -8.65 4.09
C THR A 20 -6.66 -8.43 3.63
N ILE A 21 -6.00 -9.49 3.14
CA ILE A 21 -4.62 -9.39 2.62
C ILE A 21 -4.57 -8.45 1.41
N LEU A 22 -5.48 -8.63 0.45
CA LEU A 22 -5.56 -7.79 -0.74
C LEU A 22 -5.89 -6.35 -0.39
N LEU A 23 -6.92 -6.13 0.44
CA LEU A 23 -7.35 -4.79 0.86
C LEU A 23 -6.21 -4.05 1.57
N LEU A 24 -5.52 -4.70 2.52
CA LEU A 24 -4.39 -4.09 3.23
C LEU A 24 -3.28 -3.68 2.25
N THR A 25 -2.94 -4.56 1.30
CA THR A 25 -1.90 -4.28 0.31
C THR A 25 -2.30 -3.12 -0.60
N PHE A 26 -3.53 -3.13 -1.15
CA PHE A 26 -3.99 -2.06 -2.04
C PHE A 26 -4.14 -0.72 -1.32
N VAL A 27 -4.69 -0.69 -0.11
CA VAL A 27 -4.82 0.53 0.69
C VAL A 27 -3.45 1.11 1.01
N PHE A 28 -2.48 0.27 1.42
CA PHE A 28 -1.13 0.72 1.70
C PHE A 28 -0.47 1.35 0.46
N VAL A 29 -0.51 0.65 -0.69
CA VAL A 29 0.08 1.14 -1.95
C VAL A 29 -0.61 2.42 -2.43
N ALA A 30 -1.94 2.47 -2.38
CA ALA A 30 -2.72 3.63 -2.79
C ALA A 30 -2.52 4.85 -1.87
N ALA A 31 -2.24 4.62 -0.59
CA ALA A 31 -2.01 5.69 0.38
C ALA A 31 -0.61 6.32 0.26
N LEU A 32 0.40 5.61 -0.27
CA LEU A 32 1.78 6.08 -0.37
C LEU A 32 1.93 7.44 -1.07
N PRO A 33 1.35 7.67 -2.27
CA PRO A 33 1.44 8.97 -2.94
C PRO A 33 0.82 10.10 -2.12
N GLY A 34 -0.31 9.83 -1.47
CA GLY A 34 -1.01 10.79 -0.61
C GLY A 34 -0.17 11.16 0.61
N PHE A 35 0.41 10.20 1.31
CA PHE A 35 1.32 10.44 2.42
C PHE A 35 2.59 11.18 1.99
N GLY A 36 3.18 10.84 0.85
CA GLY A 36 4.33 11.54 0.29
C GLY A 36 4.02 13.01 -0.02
N ALA A 37 2.89 13.30 -0.66
CA ALA A 37 2.45 14.66 -0.94
C ALA A 37 2.15 15.45 0.33
N LEU A 38 1.50 14.83 1.32
CA LEU A 38 1.20 15.47 2.61
C LEU A 38 2.49 15.76 3.38
N PHE A 39 3.41 14.81 3.45
CA PHE A 39 4.72 15.00 4.09
C PHE A 39 5.48 16.16 3.47
N LEU A 40 5.58 16.21 2.13
CA LEU A 40 6.24 17.29 1.42
C LEU A 40 5.63 18.65 1.76
N ARG A 41 4.30 18.75 1.83
CA ARG A 41 3.56 19.97 2.18
C ARG A 41 3.83 20.44 3.61
N VAL A 42 3.81 19.52 4.57
CA VAL A 42 4.05 19.84 5.98
C VAL A 42 5.51 20.26 6.18
N TYR A 43 6.43 19.53 5.56
CA TYR A 43 7.86 19.81 5.66
C TYR A 43 8.22 21.18 5.08
N GLU A 44 7.69 21.51 3.89
CA GLU A 44 7.90 22.80 3.25
C GLU A 44 7.37 23.96 4.09
N ASN A 45 6.18 23.85 4.64
CA ASN A 45 5.59 24.86 5.53
C ASN A 45 6.41 25.02 6.82
N SER A 46 6.96 23.93 7.34
CA SER A 46 7.85 23.97 8.51
C SER A 46 9.14 24.73 8.24
N LEU A 47 9.78 24.54 7.07
CA LEU A 47 11.00 25.28 6.68
C LEU A 47 10.74 26.78 6.54
N VAL A 48 9.60 27.16 5.96
CA VAL A 48 9.21 28.57 5.83
C VAL A 48 8.99 29.21 7.20
N ARG A 49 8.26 28.53 8.09
CA ARG A 49 8.03 29.00 9.47
C ARG A 49 9.31 29.10 10.28
N GLN A 50 10.24 28.16 10.11
CA GLN A 50 11.54 28.24 10.76
C GLN A 50 12.33 29.47 10.28
N THR A 51 12.34 29.73 8.97
CA THR A 51 13.01 30.93 8.41
C THR A 51 12.35 32.23 8.91
N GLU A 52 11.02 32.26 9.04
CA GLU A 52 10.30 33.37 9.66
C GLU A 52 10.72 33.60 11.10
N ALA A 53 10.75 32.53 11.92
CA ALA A 53 11.17 32.59 13.32
C ALA A 53 12.60 33.11 13.47
N GLU A 54 13.52 32.70 12.61
CA GLU A 54 14.89 33.20 12.57
C GLU A 54 14.94 34.72 12.26
N LEU A 55 14.14 35.19 11.28
CA LEU A 55 14.05 36.60 10.93
C LEU A 55 13.44 37.44 12.06
N VAL A 56 12.40 36.94 12.71
CA VAL A 56 11.76 37.58 13.88
C VAL A 56 12.75 37.73 15.01
N ALA A 57 13.47 36.67 15.36
CA ALA A 57 14.48 36.69 16.42
C ALA A 57 15.65 37.67 16.11
N GLN A 58 16.18 37.60 14.87
CA GLN A 58 17.24 38.50 14.42
C GLN A 58 16.81 39.97 14.43
N SER A 59 15.63 40.25 13.91
CA SER A 59 15.09 41.61 13.87
C SER A 59 14.84 42.15 15.28
N ALA A 60 14.42 41.33 16.22
CA ALA A 60 14.20 41.73 17.61
C ALA A 60 15.52 42.14 18.30
N ALA A 61 16.54 41.27 18.14
CA ALA A 61 17.87 41.56 18.70
C ALA A 61 18.52 42.83 18.09
N LEU A 62 18.45 42.95 16.75
CA LEU A 62 19.00 44.12 16.06
C LEU A 62 18.23 45.39 16.35
N ALA A 63 16.90 45.37 16.47
CA ALA A 63 16.09 46.51 16.81
C ALA A 63 16.35 46.98 18.24
N ALA A 64 16.51 46.06 19.19
CA ALA A 64 16.91 46.40 20.57
C ALA A 64 18.29 47.03 20.62
N ALA A 65 19.29 46.46 19.94
CA ALA A 65 20.62 47.05 19.85
C ALA A 65 20.59 48.46 19.23
N ALA A 66 19.85 48.61 18.12
CA ALA A 66 19.73 49.90 17.43
C ALA A 66 19.03 50.99 18.30
N ALA A 67 18.08 50.58 19.13
CA ALA A 67 17.39 51.49 20.04
C ALA A 67 18.30 51.98 21.18
N VAL A 68 19.24 51.17 21.68
CA VAL A 68 20.23 51.53 22.69
C VAL A 68 21.26 52.52 22.13
N GLU A 69 21.68 52.33 20.89
CA GLU A 69 22.64 53.18 20.19
C GLU A 69 22.07 54.54 19.75
N TRP A 70 20.76 54.75 19.87
CA TRP A 70 20.12 56.03 19.56
C TRP A 70 20.50 57.11 20.57
N PRO A 71 20.92 58.31 20.15
CA PRO A 71 21.32 59.40 21.06
C PRO A 71 20.21 59.76 22.05
N GLY A 72 20.42 59.54 23.35
CA GLY A 72 19.43 59.72 24.38
C GLY A 72 18.35 58.61 24.43
N GLY A 73 18.56 57.50 23.72
CA GLY A 73 17.68 56.36 23.73
C GLY A 73 17.66 55.64 25.08
N SER A 74 16.49 55.28 25.53
CA SER A 74 16.30 54.47 26.72
C SER A 74 15.36 53.31 26.40
N THR A 75 15.82 52.08 26.69
CA THR A 75 15.00 50.88 26.61
C THR A 75 14.05 50.70 27.81
N ARG A 76 13.94 51.72 28.67
CA ARG A 76 13.20 51.68 29.94
C ARG A 76 11.69 51.49 29.81
N THR A 77 11.13 51.59 28.62
CA THR A 77 9.71 51.40 28.31
C THR A 77 9.47 50.07 27.55
N LEU A 78 9.92 48.97 28.13
CA LEU A 78 9.47 47.66 27.66
C LEU A 78 8.03 47.46 28.16
N PRO A 79 7.13 46.98 27.29
CA PRO A 79 5.76 46.64 27.74
C PRO A 79 5.85 45.57 28.85
N GLN A 80 5.00 45.72 29.87
CA GLN A 80 4.96 44.86 31.06
C GLN A 80 4.58 43.40 30.72
N GLN A 81 4.02 43.14 29.57
CA GLN A 81 3.71 41.81 29.08
C GLN A 81 4.43 41.55 27.76
N LEU A 82 5.45 40.68 27.81
CA LEU A 82 6.10 40.13 26.64
C LEU A 82 5.24 38.99 26.12
N VAL A 83 4.53 39.20 25.02
CA VAL A 83 3.83 38.15 24.29
C VAL A 83 4.75 37.64 23.20
N PRO A 84 5.00 36.33 23.13
CA PRO A 84 5.77 35.76 22.02
C PRO A 84 5.08 36.07 20.69
N GLU A 85 5.84 36.53 19.70
CA GLU A 85 5.31 36.78 18.36
C GLU A 85 5.05 35.42 17.66
N PRO A 86 3.79 35.10 17.35
CA PRO A 86 3.49 33.86 16.65
C PRO A 86 3.97 33.93 15.20
N GLN A 87 4.36 32.78 14.67
CA GLN A 87 4.65 32.66 13.25
C GLN A 87 3.34 32.92 12.46
N SER A 88 3.40 33.85 11.52
CA SER A 88 2.23 34.33 10.76
C SER A 88 2.08 33.67 9.40
N ILE A 89 3.17 33.10 8.86
CA ILE A 89 3.16 32.53 7.53
C ILE A 89 2.61 31.09 7.52
N ASP A 90 1.60 30.89 6.67
CA ASP A 90 1.15 29.57 6.24
C ASP A 90 1.05 29.58 4.71
N LEU A 91 1.82 28.73 4.03
CA LEU A 91 1.83 28.64 2.57
C LEU A 91 0.44 28.30 1.95
N ARG A 92 -0.53 27.87 2.76
CA ARG A 92 -1.90 27.58 2.31
C ARG A 92 -2.78 28.81 2.29
N MET A 93 -2.57 29.73 3.24
CA MET A 93 -3.48 30.84 3.54
C MET A 93 -2.84 32.20 3.25
N THR A 94 -1.49 32.29 3.40
CA THR A 94 -0.78 33.58 3.23
C THR A 94 -0.69 33.97 1.77
N ARG A 95 -1.17 35.16 1.43
CA ARG A 95 -1.08 35.71 0.09
C ARG A 95 0.36 36.01 -0.29
N VAL A 96 0.80 35.49 -1.44
CA VAL A 96 2.09 35.83 -2.03
C VAL A 96 1.96 37.12 -2.78
N LEU A 97 2.72 38.12 -2.36
CA LEU A 97 2.80 39.43 -3.04
C LEU A 97 3.77 39.34 -4.23
N PRO A 98 3.64 40.26 -5.21
CA PRO A 98 4.64 40.42 -6.27
C PRO A 98 6.04 40.68 -5.71
N GLU A 99 7.06 40.58 -6.58
CA GLU A 99 8.41 40.99 -6.22
C GLU A 99 8.41 42.42 -5.61
N ARG A 100 9.34 42.64 -4.67
CA ARG A 100 9.50 43.95 -4.08
C ARG A 100 9.83 44.99 -5.16
N PRO A 101 9.01 46.05 -5.33
CA PRO A 101 9.27 47.08 -6.29
C PRO A 101 10.60 47.80 -5.97
N ALA A 102 11.19 48.45 -6.97
CA ALA A 102 12.34 49.31 -6.77
C ALA A 102 12.00 50.43 -5.79
N ALA A 103 12.95 50.82 -4.97
CA ALA A 103 12.76 51.91 -4.05
C ALA A 103 12.57 53.23 -4.82
N ARG A 104 11.64 54.05 -4.35
CA ARG A 104 11.37 55.33 -5.00
C ARG A 104 12.41 56.37 -4.58
N PRO A 105 12.91 57.22 -5.47
CA PRO A 105 13.72 58.34 -5.12
C PRO A 105 13.03 59.22 -4.07
N SER A 106 13.71 59.55 -2.99
CA SER A 106 13.14 60.41 -1.93
C SER A 106 13.98 61.72 -1.87
N ALA A 107 13.29 62.84 -2.03
CA ALA A 107 13.88 64.13 -1.87
C ALA A 107 13.55 64.68 -0.47
N GLY A 108 14.54 65.08 0.29
CA GLY A 108 14.35 65.71 1.59
C GLY A 108 15.68 65.84 2.36
N PRO A 109 15.75 66.79 3.26
CA PRO A 109 16.94 66.93 4.11
C PRO A 109 17.10 65.73 5.01
N GLU A 110 18.28 65.21 5.10
CA GLU A 110 18.66 64.14 6.02
C GLU A 110 19.09 64.73 7.37
N ASP A 111 18.51 64.24 8.45
CA ASP A 111 18.98 64.64 9.78
C ASP A 111 20.38 64.07 10.04
N PRO A 112 21.41 64.90 10.27
CA PRO A 112 22.77 64.42 10.53
C PRO A 112 22.87 63.42 11.68
N ARG A 113 21.99 63.52 12.67
CA ARG A 113 21.91 62.57 13.80
C ARG A 113 21.50 61.19 13.36
N VAL A 114 20.48 61.10 12.47
CA VAL A 114 19.98 59.85 11.91
C VAL A 114 21.06 59.19 11.03
N LEU A 115 21.78 59.98 10.24
CA LEU A 115 22.88 59.47 9.44
C LEU A 115 24.02 58.91 10.30
N ALA A 116 24.47 59.66 11.34
CA ALA A 116 25.52 59.23 12.26
C ALA A 116 25.13 57.93 12.98
N TRP A 117 23.87 57.82 13.42
CA TRP A 117 23.31 56.60 14.01
C TRP A 117 23.34 55.43 13.03
N GLY A 118 22.91 55.63 11.80
CA GLY A 118 23.00 54.60 10.76
C GLY A 118 24.41 54.11 10.54
N GLU A 119 25.38 55.03 10.37
CA GLU A 119 26.77 54.66 10.18
C GLU A 119 27.35 53.86 11.36
N HIS A 120 26.94 54.15 12.58
CA HIS A 120 27.38 53.43 13.79
C HIS A 120 26.86 51.98 13.79
N LEU A 121 25.65 51.74 13.30
CA LEU A 121 25.03 50.41 13.18
C LEU A 121 25.53 49.60 11.98
N ARG A 122 26.14 50.25 10.98
CA ARG A 122 26.53 49.59 9.71
C ARG A 122 27.39 48.33 9.91
N PRO A 123 28.45 48.32 10.76
CA PRO A 123 29.29 47.14 10.94
C PRO A 123 28.50 45.92 11.47
N ALA A 124 27.65 46.16 12.47
CA ALA A 124 26.81 45.10 13.08
C ALA A 124 25.78 44.51 12.08
N LEU A 125 25.11 45.39 11.31
CA LEU A 125 24.16 44.96 10.31
C LEU A 125 24.84 44.21 9.15
N GLN A 126 26.00 44.66 8.70
CA GLN A 126 26.75 43.98 7.65
C GLN A 126 27.26 42.61 8.10
N LEU A 127 27.82 42.53 9.31
CA LEU A 127 28.30 41.27 9.87
C LEU A 127 27.14 40.25 9.97
N THR A 128 25.99 40.69 10.54
CA THR A 128 24.79 39.84 10.64
C THR A 128 24.31 39.39 9.25
N SER A 129 24.24 40.32 8.28
CA SER A 129 23.81 40.01 6.92
C SER A 129 24.69 38.94 6.26
N ARG A 130 26.04 39.08 6.41
CA ARG A 130 27.00 38.11 5.85
C ARG A 130 26.91 36.73 6.53
N THR A 131 26.72 36.71 7.85
CA THR A 131 26.65 35.46 8.61
C THR A 131 25.36 34.72 8.37
N THR A 132 24.22 35.43 8.28
CA THR A 132 22.89 34.83 8.16
C THR A 132 22.36 34.74 6.74
N LEU A 133 23.06 35.34 5.77
CA LEU A 133 22.65 35.48 4.37
C LEU A 133 21.27 36.18 4.21
N ALA A 134 20.87 36.92 5.23
CA ALA A 134 19.68 37.77 5.18
C ALA A 134 20.05 39.15 4.64
N SER A 135 19.28 39.68 3.71
CA SER A 135 19.38 41.09 3.33
C SER A 135 18.77 41.94 4.43
N ILE A 136 19.55 42.86 4.98
CA ILE A 136 19.13 43.78 6.07
C ILE A 136 19.18 45.20 5.56
N LEU A 137 18.06 45.90 5.64
CA LEU A 137 17.97 47.33 5.33
C LEU A 137 17.56 48.05 6.61
N LEU A 138 18.22 49.18 6.88
CA LEU A 138 17.82 50.14 7.91
C LEU A 138 17.12 51.33 7.24
N LEU A 139 15.91 51.60 7.68
CA LEU A 139 15.10 52.73 7.22
C LEU A 139 14.96 53.74 8.36
N ASP A 140 14.83 55.01 8.02
CA ASP A 140 14.50 56.10 8.98
C ASP A 140 12.97 56.10 9.28
N ALA A 141 12.56 57.03 10.14
CA ALA A 141 11.13 57.21 10.52
C ALA A 141 10.24 57.67 9.36
N GLN A 142 10.77 58.02 8.22
CA GLN A 142 10.06 58.35 6.98
C GLN A 142 10.13 57.24 5.96
N GLY A 143 10.73 56.07 6.29
CA GLY A 143 10.89 54.95 5.39
C GLY A 143 11.97 55.09 4.34
N ARG A 144 12.90 56.04 4.49
CA ARG A 144 14.08 56.25 3.63
C ARG A 144 15.19 55.27 4.03
N ILE A 145 15.94 54.79 3.06
CA ILE A 145 17.00 53.81 3.25
C ILE A 145 18.27 54.52 3.75
N LEU A 146 18.64 54.22 5.00
CA LEU A 146 19.93 54.67 5.58
C LEU A 146 21.04 53.69 5.24
N ILE A 147 20.76 52.40 5.36
CA ILE A 147 21.72 51.32 5.04
C ILE A 147 21.08 50.36 4.09
N GLY A 148 21.68 50.17 2.92
CA GLY A 148 21.19 49.26 1.89
C GLY A 148 21.83 49.52 0.53
N SER A 149 21.35 48.82 -0.51
CA SER A 149 21.88 48.92 -1.87
C SER A 149 21.51 50.21 -2.61
N GLN A 150 20.50 50.94 -2.16
CA GLN A 150 20.01 52.16 -2.78
C GLN A 150 19.82 53.27 -1.71
N PRO A 151 20.91 53.87 -1.22
CA PRO A 151 20.80 54.95 -0.26
C PRO A 151 19.99 56.13 -0.85
N ARG A 152 19.27 56.86 0.00
CA ARG A 152 18.38 57.99 -0.35
C ARG A 152 17.13 57.64 -1.12
N ALA A 153 16.82 56.36 -1.32
CA ALA A 153 15.54 55.92 -1.83
C ALA A 153 14.59 55.51 -0.67
N SER A 154 13.31 55.43 -0.91
CA SER A 154 12.29 55.14 0.13
C SER A 154 11.48 53.90 -0.18
N TYR A 155 11.14 53.18 0.87
CA TYR A 155 10.20 52.07 0.89
C TYR A 155 8.95 52.36 1.72
N ALA A 156 8.66 53.63 2.03
CA ALA A 156 7.48 54.03 2.81
C ALA A 156 6.15 53.51 2.28
N ASP A 157 6.04 53.28 0.95
CA ASP A 157 4.82 52.78 0.32
C ASP A 157 4.60 51.29 0.45
N LEU A 158 5.57 50.54 0.93
CA LEU A 158 5.41 49.10 1.14
C LEU A 158 4.44 48.86 2.32
N PRO A 159 3.42 47.99 2.15
CA PRO A 159 2.42 47.77 3.21
C PRO A 159 3.08 47.27 4.51
N GLU A 160 4.10 46.39 4.43
CA GLU A 160 4.84 45.90 5.58
C GLU A 160 5.67 47.00 6.26
N VAL A 161 6.25 47.93 5.49
CA VAL A 161 7.03 49.06 6.05
C VAL A 161 6.07 50.08 6.72
N ARG A 162 4.94 50.32 6.13
CA ARG A 162 3.90 51.23 6.68
C ARG A 162 3.43 50.74 8.05
N LEU A 163 3.12 49.46 8.17
CA LEU A 163 2.76 48.84 9.47
C LEU A 163 3.86 48.99 10.49
N ALA A 164 5.13 48.83 10.09
CA ALA A 164 6.24 49.00 10.99
C ALA A 164 6.46 50.45 11.38
N LEU A 165 6.22 51.43 10.51
CA LEU A 165 6.22 52.87 10.85
C LEU A 165 5.12 53.24 11.85
N ASP A 166 3.97 52.50 11.80
CA ASP A 166 2.88 52.63 12.78
C ASP A 166 3.16 51.81 14.08
N GLY A 167 4.36 51.27 14.23
CA GLY A 167 4.79 50.57 15.44
C GLY A 167 4.48 49.06 15.48
N GLN A 168 3.93 48.47 14.41
CA GLN A 168 3.56 47.07 14.35
C GLN A 168 4.53 46.28 13.48
N PRO A 169 5.20 45.22 13.99
CA PRO A 169 6.00 44.33 13.16
C PRO A 169 5.09 43.60 12.15
N ALA A 170 5.63 43.39 10.94
CA ALA A 170 4.88 42.71 9.89
C ALA A 170 5.75 41.75 9.12
N THR A 171 5.19 40.59 8.77
CA THR A 171 5.83 39.61 7.91
C THR A 171 5.01 39.45 6.63
N THR A 172 5.68 39.46 5.49
CA THR A 172 5.05 39.28 4.18
C THR A 172 5.83 38.30 3.34
N LEU A 173 5.10 37.59 2.48
CA LEU A 173 5.69 36.63 1.54
C LEU A 173 5.64 37.26 0.14
N ARG A 174 6.81 37.36 -0.52
CA ARG A 174 6.94 37.94 -1.84
C ARG A 174 7.64 36.98 -2.81
N ARG A 175 7.40 37.16 -4.10
CA ARG A 175 8.18 36.46 -5.13
C ARG A 175 9.61 36.99 -5.15
N ASN A 176 10.55 36.08 -5.46
CA ASN A 176 11.96 36.40 -5.59
C ASN A 176 12.35 36.50 -7.08
N GLY A 177 12.37 37.69 -7.65
CA GLY A 177 12.72 37.90 -9.06
C GLY A 177 14.17 37.54 -9.42
N ALA A 178 15.06 37.50 -8.42
CA ALA A 178 16.43 37.06 -8.59
C ALA A 178 16.61 35.54 -8.50
N TYR A 179 15.53 34.79 -8.32
CA TYR A 179 15.61 33.34 -8.24
C TYR A 179 16.15 32.73 -9.52
N ARG A 180 17.07 31.78 -9.37
CA ARG A 180 17.57 30.93 -10.44
C ARG A 180 17.51 29.49 -9.96
N GLN A 181 16.92 28.61 -10.78
CA GLN A 181 16.85 27.19 -10.47
C GLN A 181 18.25 26.58 -10.46
N HIS A 182 18.62 25.93 -9.38
CA HIS A 182 19.90 25.26 -9.20
C HIS A 182 19.80 23.73 -9.28
N TYR A 183 18.64 23.17 -8.95
CA TYR A 183 18.42 21.72 -8.91
C TYR A 183 17.23 21.31 -9.76
N ALA A 184 17.31 20.13 -10.37
CA ALA A 184 16.30 19.64 -11.31
C ALA A 184 14.89 19.46 -10.72
N LEU A 185 14.77 19.25 -9.41
CA LEU A 185 13.50 18.97 -8.72
C LEU A 185 12.94 20.18 -7.94
N GLU A 186 13.54 21.36 -8.07
CA GLU A 186 13.06 22.57 -7.35
C GLU A 186 11.65 23.00 -7.74
N TRP A 187 11.18 22.62 -8.94
CA TRP A 187 9.81 22.88 -9.39
C TRP A 187 8.73 22.20 -8.51
N LEU A 188 9.10 21.16 -7.73
CA LEU A 188 8.21 20.51 -6.77
C LEU A 188 7.96 21.38 -5.54
N SER A 189 8.86 22.34 -5.24
CA SER A 189 8.78 23.23 -4.10
C SER A 189 8.01 24.51 -4.47
N ARG A 190 7.00 24.83 -3.67
CA ARG A 190 6.28 26.12 -3.78
C ARG A 190 7.07 27.29 -3.19
N ALA A 191 8.02 27.00 -2.32
CA ALA A 191 8.78 28.00 -1.59
C ALA A 191 10.09 28.39 -2.30
N SER A 192 10.42 27.74 -3.41
CA SER A 192 11.71 27.93 -4.10
C SER A 192 11.88 29.36 -4.65
N ASP A 193 10.81 29.95 -5.19
CA ASP A 193 10.78 31.30 -5.75
C ASP A 193 10.28 32.37 -4.77
N LEU A 194 10.18 32.02 -3.49
CA LEU A 194 9.63 32.93 -2.48
C LEU A 194 10.75 33.59 -1.66
N ARG A 195 10.44 34.77 -1.16
CA ARG A 195 11.26 35.53 -0.21
C ARG A 195 10.40 36.06 0.91
N ILE A 196 10.82 35.79 2.13
CA ILE A 196 10.17 36.30 3.34
C ILE A 196 10.75 37.70 3.61
N HIS A 197 9.87 38.65 3.80
CA HIS A 197 10.18 40.00 4.23
C HIS A 197 9.59 40.20 5.62
N HIS A 198 10.43 40.53 6.55
CA HIS A 198 10.02 40.87 7.91
C HIS A 198 10.46 42.30 8.24
N THR A 199 9.48 43.09 8.69
CA THR A 199 9.74 44.48 9.12
C THR A 199 9.49 44.60 10.59
N ARG A 200 10.41 45.31 11.27
CA ARG A 200 10.31 45.58 12.70
C ARG A 200 10.58 47.04 12.98
N PRO A 201 9.72 47.72 13.76
CA PRO A 201 9.96 49.05 14.23
C PRO A 201 11.14 49.09 15.21
N ILE A 202 11.96 50.14 15.12
CA ILE A 202 12.97 50.48 16.13
C ILE A 202 12.34 51.59 16.98
N VAL A 203 12.09 51.27 18.24
CA VAL A 203 11.40 52.20 19.15
C VAL A 203 12.36 52.70 20.21
N ALA A 204 12.53 54.00 20.29
CA ALA A 204 13.27 54.66 21.37
C ALA A 204 12.38 55.77 21.97
N ASN A 205 12.39 55.86 23.29
CA ASN A 205 11.61 56.86 24.04
C ASN A 205 10.11 56.89 23.65
N GLY A 206 9.53 55.70 23.36
CA GLY A 206 8.11 55.59 23.00
C GLY A 206 7.72 56.03 21.57
N ARG A 207 8.72 56.33 20.72
CA ARG A 207 8.54 56.75 19.33
C ARG A 207 9.29 55.84 18.40
N VAL A 208 8.72 55.57 17.20
CA VAL A 208 9.42 54.86 16.13
C VAL A 208 10.46 55.79 15.53
N ILE A 209 11.75 55.43 15.67
CA ILE A 209 12.90 56.16 15.16
C ILE A 209 13.42 55.64 13.84
N GLY A 210 13.05 54.40 13.48
CA GLY A 210 13.40 53.75 12.26
C GLY A 210 12.75 52.36 12.13
N VAL A 211 13.00 51.72 11.00
CA VAL A 211 12.48 50.39 10.70
C VAL A 211 13.61 49.50 10.17
N LEU A 212 13.69 48.29 10.68
CA LEU A 212 14.47 47.22 10.10
C LEU A 212 13.65 46.44 9.09
N LEU A 213 14.12 46.29 7.88
CA LEU A 213 13.57 45.39 6.86
C LEU A 213 14.53 44.26 6.59
N LEU A 214 14.23 43.08 7.10
CA LEU A 214 15.00 41.89 6.87
C LEU A 214 14.32 41.05 5.77
N SER A 215 15.11 40.48 4.87
CA SER A 215 14.55 39.60 3.87
C SER A 215 15.47 38.43 3.57
N ARG A 216 14.88 37.23 3.49
CA ARG A 216 15.62 35.99 3.21
C ARG A 216 14.73 35.05 2.42
N SER A 217 15.29 34.31 1.48
CA SER A 217 14.60 33.19 0.85
C SER A 217 14.56 32.01 1.83
N PRO A 218 13.44 31.29 1.94
CA PRO A 218 13.42 30.06 2.72
C PRO A 218 14.53 29.12 2.23
N ARG A 219 15.08 28.33 3.14
CA ARG A 219 15.98 27.27 2.71
C ARG A 219 15.27 26.41 1.67
N VAL A 220 15.92 26.22 0.54
CA VAL A 220 15.35 25.42 -0.55
C VAL A 220 15.08 24.02 -0.02
N LEU A 221 13.90 23.48 -0.32
CA LEU A 221 13.47 22.13 0.05
C LEU A 221 14.59 21.10 -0.19
N VAL A 222 15.30 21.24 -1.30
CA VAL A 222 16.40 20.35 -1.69
C VAL A 222 17.59 20.42 -0.71
N ALA A 223 17.94 21.60 -0.21
CA ALA A 223 19.01 21.72 0.80
C ALA A 223 18.60 21.09 2.14
N GLY A 224 17.32 21.27 2.56
CA GLY A 224 16.77 20.61 3.74
C GLY A 224 16.71 19.08 3.60
N ILE A 225 16.35 18.57 2.43
CA ILE A 225 16.41 17.14 2.11
C ILE A 225 17.84 16.61 2.24
N TYR A 226 18.82 17.37 1.83
CA TYR A 226 20.23 16.96 1.91
C TYR A 226 20.76 16.96 3.36
N GLU A 227 20.32 17.92 4.18
CA GLU A 227 20.62 17.95 5.61
C GLU A 227 19.97 16.78 6.37
N ASP A 228 18.72 16.47 6.05
CA ASP A 228 17.92 15.39 6.68
C ASP A 228 18.01 14.03 5.95
N ARG A 229 18.99 13.86 5.07
CA ARG A 229 19.15 12.64 4.25
C ARG A 229 19.07 11.34 5.03
N GLY A 230 19.56 11.31 6.26
CA GLY A 230 19.51 10.12 7.11
C GLY A 230 18.08 9.74 7.52
N LYS A 231 17.26 10.72 7.89
CA LYS A 231 15.84 10.50 8.27
C LYS A 231 15.02 10.09 7.05
N ILE A 232 15.28 10.72 5.91
CA ILE A 232 14.60 10.40 4.64
C ILE A 232 15.00 9.01 4.16
N ALA A 233 16.30 8.67 4.19
CA ALA A 233 16.79 7.34 3.85
C ALA A 233 16.15 6.26 4.75
N LEU A 234 16.06 6.52 6.07
CA LEU A 234 15.37 5.62 6.99
C LEU A 234 13.90 5.43 6.61
N GLY A 235 13.19 6.51 6.27
CA GLY A 235 11.81 6.45 5.80
C GLY A 235 11.64 5.63 4.53
N VAL A 236 12.51 5.82 3.54
CA VAL A 236 12.54 5.05 2.29
C VAL A 236 12.79 3.56 2.57
N VAL A 237 13.77 3.25 3.44
CA VAL A 237 14.08 1.86 3.84
C VAL A 237 12.89 1.22 4.54
N LEU A 238 12.20 1.92 5.44
CA LEU A 238 11.00 1.42 6.12
C LEU A 238 9.85 1.14 5.14
N ILE A 239 9.61 2.04 4.20
CA ILE A 239 8.60 1.84 3.14
C ILE A 239 8.95 0.60 2.31
N PHE A 240 10.20 0.50 1.86
CA PHE A 240 10.67 -0.64 1.08
C PHE A 240 10.57 -1.95 1.86
N ALA A 241 10.99 -1.97 3.12
CA ALA A 241 10.87 -3.14 4.01
C ALA A 241 9.41 -3.58 4.18
N THR A 242 8.49 -2.62 4.34
CA THR A 242 7.05 -2.89 4.43
C THR A 242 6.50 -3.48 3.14
N LEU A 243 6.88 -2.95 1.98
CA LEU A 243 6.49 -3.49 0.66
C LEU A 243 7.01 -4.92 0.47
N VAL A 244 8.25 -5.20 0.85
CA VAL A 244 8.83 -6.55 0.81
C VAL A 244 8.08 -7.50 1.76
N ALA A 245 7.74 -7.04 2.96
CA ALA A 245 6.96 -7.82 3.93
C ALA A 245 5.55 -8.13 3.40
N LEU A 246 4.85 -7.15 2.84
CA LEU A 246 3.54 -7.32 2.19
C LEU A 246 3.60 -8.26 0.99
N SER A 247 4.62 -8.11 0.13
CA SER A 247 4.86 -9.02 -1.00
C SER A 247 5.12 -10.46 -0.53
N GLY A 248 5.90 -10.63 0.55
CA GLY A 248 6.12 -11.92 1.18
C GLY A 248 4.86 -12.54 1.77
N LEU A 249 3.99 -11.72 2.37
CA LEU A 249 2.68 -12.13 2.88
C LEU A 249 1.78 -12.63 1.75
N LEU A 250 1.69 -11.85 0.66
CA LEU A 250 0.90 -12.19 -0.52
C LEU A 250 1.41 -13.47 -1.19
N SER A 251 2.72 -13.58 -1.36
CA SER A 251 3.36 -14.76 -1.96
C SER A 251 3.11 -16.03 -1.15
N ARG A 252 3.28 -15.97 0.19
CA ARG A 252 3.06 -17.14 1.07
C ARG A 252 1.61 -17.44 1.34
N GLY A 253 0.75 -16.41 1.37
CA GLY A 253 -0.67 -16.55 1.67
C GLY A 253 -1.51 -17.00 0.49
N ILE A 254 -1.10 -16.68 -0.72
CA ILE A 254 -1.91 -16.85 -1.92
C ILE A 254 -1.13 -17.55 -3.04
N VAL A 255 -0.05 -16.94 -3.53
CA VAL A 255 0.59 -17.38 -4.78
C VAL A 255 1.11 -18.81 -4.68
N ARG A 256 1.98 -19.07 -3.72
CA ARG A 256 2.57 -20.41 -3.54
C ARG A 256 1.56 -21.53 -3.27
N PRO A 257 0.54 -21.31 -2.40
CA PRO A 257 -0.52 -22.31 -2.21
C PRO A 257 -1.30 -22.59 -3.50
N VAL A 258 -1.66 -21.56 -4.26
CA VAL A 258 -2.40 -21.74 -5.52
C VAL A 258 -1.56 -22.50 -6.57
N GLU A 259 -0.29 -22.16 -6.72
CA GLU A 259 0.63 -22.88 -7.60
C GLU A 259 0.79 -24.37 -7.19
N ALA A 260 0.92 -24.63 -5.89
CA ALA A 260 1.04 -25.99 -5.37
C ALA A 260 -0.25 -26.79 -5.57
N LEU A 261 -1.43 -26.17 -5.40
CA LEU A 261 -2.71 -26.79 -5.68
C LEU A 261 -2.84 -27.11 -7.18
N GLY A 262 -2.46 -26.16 -8.06
CA GLY A 262 -2.46 -26.39 -9.50
C GLY A 262 -1.53 -27.54 -9.94
N ALA A 263 -0.37 -27.71 -9.29
CA ALA A 263 0.50 -28.85 -9.53
C ALA A 263 -0.12 -30.17 -9.04
N ALA A 264 -0.75 -30.17 -7.85
CA ALA A 264 -1.45 -31.34 -7.32
C ALA A 264 -2.65 -31.74 -8.21
N THR A 265 -3.40 -30.79 -8.74
CA THR A 265 -4.49 -31.01 -9.68
C THR A 265 -4.01 -31.76 -10.92
N ARG A 266 -2.91 -31.32 -11.52
CA ARG A 266 -2.34 -32.00 -12.71
C ARG A 266 -1.86 -33.41 -12.39
N ALA A 267 -1.27 -33.63 -11.22
CA ALA A 267 -0.84 -34.96 -10.79
C ALA A 267 -2.03 -35.91 -10.59
N VAL A 268 -3.13 -35.46 -9.98
CA VAL A 268 -4.37 -36.25 -9.83
C VAL A 268 -4.99 -36.55 -11.20
N ALA A 269 -5.02 -35.59 -12.12
CA ALA A 269 -5.57 -35.78 -13.46
C ALA A 269 -4.76 -36.78 -14.31
N SER A 270 -3.46 -36.93 -14.08
CA SER A 270 -2.61 -37.93 -14.74
C SER A 270 -2.65 -39.33 -14.09
N GLY A 271 -3.56 -39.53 -13.13
CA GLY A 271 -3.75 -40.82 -12.45
C GLY A 271 -2.74 -41.13 -11.34
N GLY A 272 -1.93 -40.15 -10.95
CA GLY A 272 -0.95 -40.28 -9.85
C GLY A 272 -0.99 -39.10 -8.90
N GLY A 273 -0.72 -39.34 -7.63
CA GLY A 273 -0.57 -38.29 -6.64
C GLY A 273 -1.77 -38.07 -5.72
N SER A 274 -1.48 -37.42 -4.59
CA SER A 274 -2.50 -37.01 -3.61
C SER A 274 -2.42 -35.50 -3.41
N VAL A 275 -3.54 -34.89 -3.03
CA VAL A 275 -3.57 -33.47 -2.66
C VAL A 275 -2.84 -33.30 -1.32
N PRO A 276 -1.79 -32.47 -1.23
CA PRO A 276 -1.09 -32.23 0.02
C PRO A 276 -1.98 -31.50 1.02
N PRO A 277 -1.70 -31.59 2.34
CA PRO A 277 -2.44 -30.85 3.35
C PRO A 277 -2.31 -29.35 3.13
N PRO A 278 -3.36 -28.56 3.47
CA PRO A 278 -3.34 -27.11 3.28
C PRO A 278 -2.20 -26.46 4.08
N PRO A 279 -1.42 -25.56 3.46
CA PRO A 279 -0.39 -24.82 4.18
C PRO A 279 -1.01 -23.93 5.26
N THR A 280 -0.46 -23.98 6.47
CA THR A 280 -0.94 -23.17 7.61
C THR A 280 -0.83 -21.66 7.38
N THR A 281 0.02 -21.23 6.44
CA THR A 281 0.23 -19.84 6.06
C THR A 281 -0.71 -19.35 4.97
N ALA A 282 -1.48 -20.24 4.34
CA ALA A 282 -2.44 -19.85 3.32
C ALA A 282 -3.65 -19.11 3.90
N ALA A 283 -4.26 -18.26 3.10
CA ALA A 283 -5.53 -17.60 3.43
C ALA A 283 -6.62 -18.64 3.73
N ILE A 284 -7.58 -18.27 4.57
CA ILE A 284 -8.65 -19.18 5.03
C ILE A 284 -9.41 -19.80 3.86
N GLU A 285 -9.69 -18.99 2.85
CA GLU A 285 -10.40 -19.41 1.64
C GLU A 285 -9.58 -20.41 0.80
N ILE A 286 -8.27 -20.21 0.76
CA ILE A 286 -7.36 -21.13 0.08
C ILE A 286 -7.26 -22.47 0.84
N GLN A 287 -7.28 -22.44 2.17
CA GLN A 287 -7.31 -23.66 2.97
C GLN A 287 -8.61 -24.43 2.77
N ALA A 288 -9.75 -23.74 2.63
CA ALA A 288 -11.03 -24.36 2.27
C ALA A 288 -10.95 -25.04 0.90
N LEU A 289 -10.42 -24.33 -0.10
CA LEU A 289 -10.24 -24.86 -1.45
C LEU A 289 -9.39 -26.13 -1.49
N TYR A 290 -8.32 -26.20 -0.68
CA TYR A 290 -7.52 -27.42 -0.55
C TYR A 290 -8.33 -28.61 -0.01
N ARG A 291 -9.21 -28.37 0.98
CA ARG A 291 -10.06 -29.42 1.56
C ARG A 291 -11.06 -29.93 0.56
N ASP A 292 -11.76 -29.03 -0.13
CA ASP A 292 -12.77 -29.38 -1.13
C ASP A 292 -12.14 -30.16 -2.28
N PHE A 293 -10.95 -29.71 -2.72
CA PHE A 293 -10.21 -30.39 -3.76
C PHE A 293 -9.72 -31.81 -3.32
N GLY A 294 -9.31 -31.92 -2.03
CA GLY A 294 -8.94 -33.20 -1.44
C GLY A 294 -10.11 -34.20 -1.41
N LEU A 295 -11.31 -33.72 -1.06
CA LEU A 295 -12.53 -34.54 -1.08
C LEU A 295 -12.88 -35.01 -2.50
N MET A 296 -12.78 -34.11 -3.48
CA MET A 296 -13.03 -34.43 -4.89
C MET A 296 -12.01 -35.46 -5.42
N ALA A 297 -10.71 -35.24 -5.14
CA ALA A 297 -9.66 -36.19 -5.56
C ALA A 297 -9.86 -37.59 -4.96
N ALA A 298 -10.23 -37.66 -3.67
CA ALA A 298 -10.54 -38.93 -3.02
C ALA A 298 -11.79 -39.60 -3.60
N ALA A 299 -12.79 -38.85 -4.03
CA ALA A 299 -13.95 -39.39 -4.69
C ALA A 299 -13.60 -39.96 -6.09
N ILE A 300 -12.80 -39.25 -6.86
CA ILE A 300 -12.32 -39.73 -8.18
C ILE A 300 -11.48 -40.99 -8.03
N ASP A 301 -10.58 -41.06 -7.05
CA ASP A 301 -9.76 -42.23 -6.81
C ASP A 301 -10.58 -43.46 -6.38
N ARG A 302 -11.60 -43.28 -5.52
CA ARG A 302 -12.52 -44.34 -5.17
C ARG A 302 -13.31 -44.87 -6.39
N ARG A 303 -13.79 -43.94 -7.23
CA ARG A 303 -14.52 -44.33 -8.45
C ARG A 303 -13.63 -45.06 -9.46
N SER A 304 -12.39 -44.60 -9.61
CA SER A 304 -11.40 -45.24 -10.49
C SER A 304 -11.01 -46.65 -10.02
N ARG A 305 -10.85 -46.85 -8.68
CA ARG A 305 -10.63 -48.19 -8.11
C ARG A 305 -11.83 -49.07 -8.34
N TYR A 306 -13.02 -48.59 -8.01
CA TYR A 306 -14.26 -49.35 -8.25
C TYR A 306 -14.38 -49.80 -9.69
N LEU A 307 -14.15 -48.91 -10.67
CA LEU A 307 -14.21 -49.27 -12.09
C LEU A 307 -13.19 -50.33 -12.48
N ARG A 308 -11.97 -50.28 -11.93
CA ARG A 308 -10.93 -51.29 -12.19
C ARG A 308 -11.31 -52.62 -11.59
N ASP A 309 -11.73 -52.66 -10.34
CA ASP A 309 -12.13 -53.88 -9.66
C ASP A 309 -13.38 -54.51 -10.35
N PHE A 310 -14.32 -53.66 -10.75
CA PHE A 310 -15.47 -54.08 -11.55
C PHE A 310 -15.08 -54.70 -12.90
N ALA A 311 -14.20 -54.04 -13.66
CA ALA A 311 -13.72 -54.53 -14.92
C ALA A 311 -12.98 -55.89 -14.78
N HIS A 312 -12.19 -56.05 -13.71
CA HIS A 312 -11.52 -57.30 -13.39
C HIS A 312 -12.53 -58.40 -13.06
N ALA A 313 -13.53 -58.13 -12.21
CA ALA A 313 -14.55 -59.10 -11.84
C ALA A 313 -15.38 -59.53 -13.06
N VAL A 314 -15.83 -58.56 -13.84
CA VAL A 314 -16.58 -58.84 -15.10
C VAL A 314 -15.75 -59.67 -16.05
N SER A 315 -14.50 -59.31 -16.27
CA SER A 315 -13.61 -60.08 -17.17
C SER A 315 -13.44 -61.52 -16.72
N HIS A 316 -13.33 -61.74 -15.41
CA HIS A 316 -13.18 -63.09 -14.86
C HIS A 316 -14.47 -63.92 -14.99
N GLU A 317 -15.65 -63.33 -14.72
CA GLU A 317 -16.94 -64.00 -14.84
C GLU A 317 -17.34 -64.32 -16.28
N PHE A 318 -16.88 -63.53 -17.28
CA PHE A 318 -17.05 -63.80 -18.68
C PHE A 318 -16.09 -64.88 -19.22
N LYS A 319 -14.84 -64.92 -18.73
CA LYS A 319 -13.81 -65.82 -19.23
C LYS A 319 -14.13 -67.30 -19.02
N THR A 320 -14.76 -67.62 -17.91
CA THR A 320 -15.11 -69.01 -17.52
C THR A 320 -16.11 -69.65 -18.49
N PRO A 321 -17.31 -69.07 -18.70
CA PRO A 321 -18.28 -69.66 -19.63
C PRO A 321 -17.81 -69.62 -21.10
N LEU A 322 -17.08 -68.54 -21.49
CA LEU A 322 -16.48 -68.48 -22.83
C LEU A 322 -15.46 -69.59 -23.09
N ALA A 323 -14.65 -69.93 -22.08
CA ALA A 323 -13.71 -71.07 -22.20
C ALA A 323 -14.44 -72.41 -22.25
N GLY A 324 -15.57 -72.54 -21.49
CA GLY A 324 -16.40 -73.74 -21.56
C GLY A 324 -17.05 -73.93 -22.94
N ILE A 325 -17.64 -72.87 -23.48
CA ILE A 325 -18.20 -72.87 -24.85
C ILE A 325 -17.12 -73.19 -25.88
N GLY A 326 -15.95 -72.50 -25.81
CA GLY A 326 -14.84 -72.73 -26.74
C GLY A 326 -14.33 -74.14 -26.73
N GLY A 327 -14.09 -74.69 -25.53
CA GLY A 327 -13.63 -76.08 -25.42
C GLY A 327 -14.65 -77.12 -25.88
N ALA A 328 -15.96 -76.87 -25.60
CA ALA A 328 -17.04 -77.75 -26.08
C ALA A 328 -17.16 -77.71 -27.63
N VAL A 329 -17.03 -76.54 -28.25
CA VAL A 329 -17.02 -76.35 -29.70
C VAL A 329 -15.82 -77.02 -30.34
N GLU A 330 -14.61 -76.85 -29.77
CA GLU A 330 -13.37 -77.50 -30.26
C GLU A 330 -13.51 -79.02 -30.21
N LEU A 331 -13.97 -79.61 -29.12
CA LEU A 331 -14.19 -81.04 -28.99
C LEU A 331 -15.23 -81.56 -29.99
N LEU A 332 -16.34 -80.82 -30.24
CA LEU A 332 -17.33 -81.18 -31.26
C LEU A 332 -16.82 -81.14 -32.69
N GLN A 333 -15.82 -80.27 -32.96
CA GLN A 333 -15.16 -80.17 -34.27
C GLN A 333 -14.11 -81.26 -34.48
N ASP A 334 -13.35 -81.59 -33.47
CA ASP A 334 -12.25 -82.57 -33.55
C ASP A 334 -12.77 -84.03 -33.56
N HIS A 335 -13.98 -84.23 -33.01
CA HIS A 335 -14.58 -85.54 -32.94
C HIS A 335 -15.96 -85.62 -33.67
N PRO A 336 -16.04 -85.54 -35.00
CA PRO A 336 -17.30 -85.56 -35.77
C PRO A 336 -18.06 -86.88 -35.63
N ASP A 337 -17.38 -87.99 -35.30
CA ASP A 337 -17.96 -89.28 -35.08
C ASP A 337 -18.37 -89.59 -33.63
N MET A 338 -18.46 -88.56 -32.78
CA MET A 338 -18.86 -88.63 -31.39
C MET A 338 -20.33 -89.23 -31.29
N GLY A 339 -20.52 -90.04 -30.25
CA GLY A 339 -21.85 -90.60 -29.97
C GLY A 339 -22.90 -89.49 -29.72
N THR A 340 -24.15 -89.79 -30.13
CA THR A 340 -25.31 -88.81 -30.05
C THR A 340 -25.49 -88.30 -28.63
N ALA A 341 -25.38 -89.11 -27.60
CA ALA A 341 -25.53 -88.74 -26.20
C ALA A 341 -24.45 -87.80 -25.72
N ASP A 342 -23.20 -87.98 -26.14
CA ASP A 342 -22.10 -87.12 -25.78
C ASP A 342 -22.17 -85.73 -26.50
N ARG A 343 -22.65 -85.78 -27.75
CA ARG A 343 -22.86 -84.59 -28.56
C ARG A 343 -23.95 -83.71 -27.96
N GLU A 344 -25.10 -84.32 -27.56
CA GLU A 344 -26.19 -83.59 -26.87
C GLU A 344 -25.71 -82.98 -25.57
N ARG A 345 -24.92 -83.65 -24.77
CA ARG A 345 -24.36 -83.14 -23.55
C ARG A 345 -23.44 -81.90 -23.74
N PHE A 346 -22.61 -81.91 -24.79
CA PHE A 346 -21.80 -80.72 -25.11
C PHE A 346 -22.67 -79.57 -25.61
N LEU A 347 -23.70 -79.81 -26.40
CA LEU A 347 -24.61 -78.77 -26.84
C LEU A 347 -25.42 -78.17 -25.67
N ASP A 348 -25.86 -79.01 -24.72
CA ASP A 348 -26.52 -78.53 -23.50
C ASP A 348 -25.61 -77.71 -22.65
N ASN A 349 -24.34 -78.05 -22.50
CA ASN A 349 -23.34 -77.28 -21.80
C ASN A 349 -23.11 -75.89 -22.46
N ILE A 350 -23.01 -75.85 -23.80
CA ILE A 350 -22.96 -74.59 -24.56
C ILE A 350 -24.19 -73.70 -24.30
N GLY A 351 -25.37 -74.35 -24.33
CA GLY A 351 -26.63 -73.64 -24.03
C GLY A 351 -26.71 -73.07 -22.63
N ALA A 352 -26.30 -73.84 -21.63
CA ALA A 352 -26.25 -73.43 -20.25
C ALA A 352 -25.25 -72.27 -20.04
N ASP A 353 -24.01 -72.36 -20.61
CA ASP A 353 -23.03 -71.29 -20.51
C ASP A 353 -23.47 -70.02 -21.26
N ALA A 354 -24.14 -70.11 -22.41
CA ALA A 354 -24.72 -68.98 -23.13
C ALA A 354 -25.87 -68.31 -22.34
N ALA A 355 -26.72 -69.12 -21.72
CA ALA A 355 -27.79 -68.59 -20.82
C ALA A 355 -27.19 -67.85 -19.62
N ARG A 356 -26.10 -68.37 -19.02
CA ARG A 356 -25.36 -67.71 -17.93
C ARG A 356 -24.73 -66.38 -18.35
N LEU A 357 -24.16 -66.28 -19.56
CA LEU A 357 -23.67 -65.03 -20.12
C LEU A 357 -24.76 -63.99 -20.31
N ASN A 358 -25.92 -64.41 -20.84
CA ASN A 358 -27.08 -63.51 -20.99
C ASN A 358 -27.55 -62.96 -19.65
N GLN A 359 -27.58 -63.78 -18.61
CA GLN A 359 -27.99 -63.35 -17.27
C GLN A 359 -26.97 -62.36 -16.68
N LEU A 360 -25.66 -62.57 -16.88
CA LEU A 360 -24.63 -61.62 -16.48
C LEU A 360 -24.77 -60.28 -17.19
N VAL A 361 -25.01 -60.27 -18.50
CA VAL A 361 -25.28 -59.02 -19.27
C VAL A 361 -26.49 -58.30 -18.74
N SER A 362 -27.61 -58.98 -18.46
CA SER A 362 -28.80 -58.37 -17.90
C SER A 362 -28.53 -57.73 -16.54
N ARG A 363 -27.83 -58.42 -15.64
CA ARG A 363 -27.44 -57.86 -14.33
C ARG A 363 -26.53 -56.64 -14.46
N LEU A 364 -25.59 -56.62 -15.42
CA LEU A 364 -24.75 -55.47 -15.70
C LEU A 364 -25.52 -54.26 -16.20
N LEU A 365 -26.52 -54.51 -17.07
CA LEU A 365 -27.41 -53.42 -17.56
C LEU A 365 -28.29 -52.86 -16.43
N ASP A 366 -28.80 -53.71 -15.55
CA ASP A 366 -29.60 -53.28 -14.40
C ASP A 366 -28.75 -52.46 -13.41
N LEU A 367 -27.49 -52.88 -13.15
CA LEU A 367 -26.55 -52.12 -12.35
C LEU A 367 -26.23 -50.77 -12.98
N ALA A 368 -25.97 -50.74 -14.30
CA ALA A 368 -25.71 -49.47 -15.01
C ALA A 368 -26.93 -48.52 -14.97
N ARG A 369 -28.16 -49.06 -15.07
CA ARG A 369 -29.38 -48.26 -14.91
C ARG A 369 -29.54 -47.72 -13.48
N ALA A 370 -29.25 -48.54 -12.48
CA ALA A 370 -29.30 -48.12 -11.07
C ALA A 370 -28.27 -47.02 -10.76
N ASP A 371 -27.06 -47.10 -11.34
CA ASP A 371 -25.98 -46.08 -11.15
C ASP A 371 -26.32 -44.75 -11.88
N MET A 372 -27.19 -44.77 -12.91
CA MET A 372 -27.66 -43.58 -13.61
C MET A 372 -28.89 -42.94 -12.98
N THR A 373 -29.50 -43.58 -11.98
CA THR A 373 -30.69 -43.03 -11.30
C THR A 373 -30.20 -41.98 -10.31
N GLU A 374 -30.45 -40.69 -10.61
CA GLU A 374 -30.19 -39.59 -9.67
C GLU A 374 -31.02 -39.83 -8.40
N MET A 375 -30.34 -39.87 -7.24
CA MET A 375 -31.03 -39.81 -5.96
C MET A 375 -31.72 -38.47 -5.83
N VAL A 376 -33.03 -38.45 -5.93
CA VAL A 376 -33.84 -37.26 -5.65
C VAL A 376 -33.82 -37.04 -4.14
N GLU A 377 -33.05 -36.06 -3.70
CA GLU A 377 -33.02 -35.66 -2.28
C GLU A 377 -34.41 -35.21 -1.82
N GLY A 378 -34.89 -35.79 -0.73
CA GLY A 378 -36.14 -35.38 -0.07
C GLY A 378 -37.38 -36.24 -0.33
N VAL A 379 -37.29 -37.31 -1.07
CA VAL A 379 -38.39 -38.28 -1.18
C VAL A 379 -38.28 -39.27 -0.03
N ALA A 380 -39.15 -39.15 0.96
CA ALA A 380 -39.29 -40.13 2.01
C ALA A 380 -39.91 -41.43 1.41
N THR A 381 -39.12 -42.50 1.36
CA THR A 381 -39.58 -43.80 0.92
C THR A 381 -40.00 -44.64 2.13
N ASP A 382 -41.21 -45.15 2.14
CA ASP A 382 -41.64 -46.10 3.16
C ASP A 382 -40.93 -47.43 2.93
N VAL A 383 -39.90 -47.68 3.74
CA VAL A 383 -39.08 -48.90 3.68
C VAL A 383 -39.91 -50.16 3.94
N ALA A 384 -40.99 -50.06 4.77
CA ALA A 384 -41.84 -51.18 5.07
C ALA A 384 -42.65 -51.62 3.83
N GLU A 385 -43.18 -50.65 3.05
CA GLU A 385 -43.89 -50.93 1.80
C GLU A 385 -42.99 -51.55 0.73
N VAL A 386 -41.75 -51.06 0.63
CA VAL A 386 -40.78 -51.65 -0.30
C VAL A 386 -40.38 -53.06 0.11
N MET A 387 -40.15 -53.29 1.41
CA MET A 387 -39.83 -54.62 1.93
C MET A 387 -40.97 -55.60 1.70
N CYS A 388 -42.22 -55.22 1.94
CA CYS A 388 -43.39 -56.07 1.65
C CYS A 388 -43.44 -56.43 0.15
N ARG A 389 -43.24 -55.47 -0.74
CA ARG A 389 -43.21 -55.73 -2.20
C ARG A 389 -42.12 -56.69 -2.62
N VAL A 390 -40.93 -56.58 -2.03
CA VAL A 390 -39.80 -57.48 -2.28
C VAL A 390 -40.14 -58.90 -1.77
N VAL A 391 -40.62 -59.01 -0.55
CA VAL A 391 -41.04 -60.32 0.02
C VAL A 391 -42.13 -61.00 -0.82
N ASP A 392 -43.15 -60.25 -1.24
CA ASP A 392 -44.21 -60.77 -2.08
C ASP A 392 -43.72 -61.26 -3.48
N ALA A 393 -42.75 -60.53 -4.04
CA ALA A 393 -42.13 -60.93 -5.32
C ALA A 393 -41.24 -62.18 -5.17
N PHE A 394 -40.61 -62.41 -4.00
CA PHE A 394 -39.84 -63.64 -3.76
C PHE A 394 -40.70 -64.82 -3.29
N CYS A 395 -41.78 -64.57 -2.52
CA CYS A 395 -42.72 -65.65 -2.09
C CYS A 395 -43.66 -66.08 -3.21
N GLY A 396 -43.91 -65.21 -4.22
CA GLY A 396 -44.73 -65.61 -5.39
C GLY A 396 -43.97 -66.40 -6.45
N ALA A 397 -42.62 -66.49 -6.36
CA ALA A 397 -41.77 -67.21 -7.33
C ALA A 397 -41.60 -68.74 -7.00
N ASP A 398 -42.00 -69.18 -5.79
CA ASP A 398 -41.80 -70.56 -5.34
C ASP A 398 -43.10 -71.44 -5.46
N LEU A 399 -44.08 -70.96 -6.21
CA LEU A 399 -45.41 -71.67 -6.38
C LEU A 399 -45.82 -71.97 -7.84
N ASP A 400 -44.85 -72.11 -8.78
CA ASP A 400 -45.10 -72.71 -10.12
C ASP A 400 -44.00 -73.71 -10.49
#